data_56323f1ab383356d26d8d52c31bbd1b5
#
_entry.id   56323f1ab383356d26d8d52c31bbd1b5
#
_cell.length_a   1.000
_cell.length_b   1.000
_cell.length_c   1.000
_cell.angle_alpha   90.00
_cell.angle_beta   90.00
_cell.angle_gamma   90.00
#
_symmetry.space_group_name_H-M   'P 1'
#
loop_
_entity.id
_entity.type
_entity.pdbx_description
1 polymer ?
#
loop_
_entity_poly.entity_id
_entity_poly.type
_entity_poly.pdbx_seq_one_letter_code
_entity_poly.pdbx_strand_id
1 'polypeptide(L)'
;MNEQIDIWLVGNTGLRNPNRIQDGFKVFAGSPFVGNLHGRDNEIGFMNYLNEKGIIQNEDGKDESGSYARKWRLMFAKNGFIYPQVKKKDGVQEDLGILDDITPFGRSFLKADTYPAVQECYLRAMSVEQFALPDGIHYFSPLRWLLAIMLELEKRTGTSELSRIEFALWGHTTNPSYNLSEVVDNILDLRKRRAAAPAKRPFDKKEIAERGKNYDKKADNFLDYSDMNMRYLRISGVLQRKG
;
A
#
# COMPACT_ATOMS: atom_id res chain seq x y z
N MET A 1 -2.47 -29.66 -2.92
CA MET A 1 -1.80 -28.59 -3.70
C MET A 1 -1.46 -27.49 -2.72
N ASN A 2 -0.18 -27.11 -2.64
CA ASN A 2 0.20 -25.98 -1.78
C ASN A 2 -0.32 -24.70 -2.45
N GLU A 3 -1.20 -24.03 -1.77
CA GLU A 3 -1.87 -22.82 -2.25
C GLU A 3 -0.87 -21.66 -2.31
N GLN A 4 -0.70 -21.06 -3.48
CA GLN A 4 0.21 -19.93 -3.67
C GLN A 4 -0.28 -18.73 -2.85
N ILE A 5 0.63 -18.07 -2.15
CA ILE A 5 0.33 -16.90 -1.32
C ILE A 5 0.65 -15.64 -2.11
N ASP A 6 -0.32 -14.73 -2.17
CA ASP A 6 -0.15 -13.37 -2.66
C ASP A 6 -0.17 -12.35 -1.52
N ILE A 7 0.63 -11.30 -1.69
CA ILE A 7 0.68 -10.16 -0.77
C ILE A 7 0.18 -8.92 -1.51
N TRP A 8 -0.86 -8.30 -0.99
CA TRP A 8 -1.32 -7.03 -1.51
C TRP A 8 -0.49 -5.86 -0.95
N LEU A 9 -0.32 -4.81 -1.76
CA LEU A 9 0.50 -3.64 -1.42
C LEU A 9 -0.30 -2.35 -1.60
N VAL A 10 -0.65 -1.70 -0.50
CA VAL A 10 -1.29 -0.36 -0.53
C VAL A 10 -0.28 0.70 -0.96
N GLY A 11 0.94 0.62 -0.44
CA GLY A 11 2.04 1.51 -0.79
C GLY A 11 2.91 0.98 -1.93
N ASN A 12 4.04 1.64 -2.13
CA ASN A 12 5.10 1.22 -3.04
C ASN A 12 6.41 1.00 -2.28
N THR A 13 7.12 -0.07 -2.59
CA THR A 13 8.37 -0.46 -1.91
C THR A 13 9.47 0.60 -2.00
N GLY A 14 9.45 1.45 -3.03
CA GLY A 14 10.36 2.58 -3.18
C GLY A 14 9.89 3.86 -2.47
N LEU A 15 8.62 3.92 -2.03
CA LEU A 15 8.01 5.07 -1.36
C LEU A 15 7.34 4.61 -0.06
N ARG A 16 8.15 4.15 0.89
CA ARG A 16 7.67 3.52 2.13
C ARG A 16 7.05 4.49 3.15
N ASN A 17 7.31 5.78 3.00
CA ASN A 17 6.79 6.80 3.89
C ASN A 17 5.69 7.62 3.20
N PRO A 18 4.40 7.40 3.54
CA PRO A 18 3.28 8.10 2.91
C PRO A 18 3.29 9.62 3.17
N ASN A 19 3.92 10.10 4.26
CA ASN A 19 4.01 11.53 4.53
C ASN A 19 4.80 12.28 3.44
N ARG A 20 5.72 11.62 2.76
CA ARG A 20 6.49 12.22 1.65
C ARG A 20 5.68 12.40 0.37
N ILE A 21 4.54 11.69 0.24
CA ILE A 21 3.71 11.76 -0.98
C ILE A 21 3.19 13.18 -1.19
N GLN A 22 2.75 13.87 -0.12
CA GLN A 22 2.25 15.21 -0.25
C GLN A 22 3.32 16.19 -0.72
N ASP A 23 4.53 16.11 -0.18
CA ASP A 23 5.63 17.00 -0.57
C ASP A 23 6.01 16.77 -2.05
N GLY A 24 6.16 15.50 -2.45
CA GLY A 24 6.41 15.17 -3.84
C GLY A 24 5.26 15.58 -4.78
N PHE A 25 4.01 15.51 -4.30
CA PHE A 25 2.86 15.94 -5.09
C PHE A 25 2.78 17.46 -5.24
N LYS A 26 3.13 18.24 -4.21
CA LYS A 26 3.28 19.69 -4.32
C LYS A 26 4.35 20.09 -5.34
N VAL A 27 5.47 19.39 -5.33
CA VAL A 27 6.55 19.60 -6.33
C VAL A 27 6.06 19.21 -7.72
N PHE A 28 5.35 18.09 -7.88
CA PHE A 28 4.74 17.70 -9.15
C PHE A 28 3.78 18.76 -9.68
N ALA A 29 2.88 19.27 -8.82
CA ALA A 29 1.89 20.29 -9.21
C ALA A 29 2.49 21.61 -9.71
N GLY A 30 3.70 21.94 -9.25
CA GLY A 30 4.47 23.11 -9.73
C GLY A 30 5.45 22.80 -10.87
N SER A 31 5.43 21.59 -11.42
CA SER A 31 6.37 21.14 -12.44
C SER A 31 5.78 21.23 -13.86
N PRO A 32 6.64 21.23 -14.91
CA PRO A 32 6.19 21.15 -16.31
C PRO A 32 5.66 19.76 -16.70
N PHE A 33 5.63 18.79 -15.77
CA PHE A 33 5.23 17.40 -16.02
C PHE A 33 3.75 17.12 -15.72
N VAL A 34 2.99 18.11 -15.25
CA VAL A 34 1.55 17.97 -15.08
C VAL A 34 0.90 17.74 -16.46
N GLY A 35 0.12 16.68 -16.59
CA GLY A 35 -0.49 16.24 -17.85
C GLY A 35 0.50 15.59 -18.83
N ASN A 36 1.77 15.43 -18.48
CA ASN A 36 2.79 14.90 -19.36
C ASN A 36 3.91 14.15 -18.60
N LEU A 37 3.55 13.35 -17.62
CA LEU A 37 4.54 12.59 -16.84
C LEU A 37 4.91 11.25 -17.49
N HIS A 38 4.08 10.76 -18.42
CA HIS A 38 4.27 9.48 -19.09
C HIS A 38 5.40 9.54 -20.14
N GLY A 39 6.17 8.47 -20.22
CA GLY A 39 7.27 8.31 -21.18
C GLY A 39 8.64 8.52 -20.55
N ARG A 40 9.64 7.78 -21.10
CA ARG A 40 10.97 7.69 -20.49
C ARG A 40 11.64 9.03 -20.23
N ASP A 41 11.60 9.92 -21.21
CA ASP A 41 12.29 11.22 -21.10
C ASP A 41 11.61 12.12 -20.07
N ASN A 42 10.28 12.12 -20.00
CA ASN A 42 9.52 12.86 -19.00
C ASN A 42 9.72 12.24 -17.60
N GLU A 43 9.76 10.92 -17.48
CA GLU A 43 10.03 10.22 -16.22
C GLU A 43 11.43 10.56 -15.70
N ILE A 44 12.44 10.56 -16.55
CA ILE A 44 13.81 10.98 -16.18
C ILE A 44 13.83 12.47 -15.83
N GLY A 45 13.20 13.31 -16.63
CA GLY A 45 13.09 14.74 -16.36
C GLY A 45 12.43 15.03 -15.00
N PHE A 46 11.33 14.37 -14.70
CA PHE A 46 10.66 14.52 -13.41
C PHE A 46 11.49 13.99 -12.24
N MET A 47 12.20 12.90 -12.41
CA MET A 47 13.11 12.38 -11.40
C MET A 47 14.21 13.43 -11.08
N ASN A 48 14.82 14.03 -12.11
CA ASN A 48 15.82 15.09 -11.94
C ASN A 48 15.22 16.31 -11.23
N TYR A 49 13.99 16.69 -11.59
CA TYR A 49 13.27 17.77 -10.94
C TYR A 49 12.99 17.50 -9.47
N LEU A 50 12.57 16.28 -9.10
CA LEU A 50 12.41 15.86 -7.70
C LEU A 50 13.72 15.92 -6.92
N ASN A 51 14.83 15.55 -7.57
CA ASN A 51 16.16 15.62 -6.98
C ASN A 51 16.60 17.07 -6.75
N GLU A 52 16.43 17.94 -7.75
CA GLU A 52 16.70 19.39 -7.66
C GLU A 52 15.90 20.05 -6.50
N LYS A 53 14.64 19.63 -6.32
CA LYS A 53 13.78 20.12 -5.23
C LYS A 53 14.04 19.44 -3.88
N GLY A 54 15.03 18.56 -3.78
CA GLY A 54 15.38 17.87 -2.53
C GLY A 54 14.38 16.82 -2.04
N ILE A 55 13.42 16.44 -2.88
CA ILE A 55 12.44 15.40 -2.54
C ILE A 55 13.06 14.02 -2.54
N ILE A 56 13.98 13.76 -3.45
CA ILE A 56 14.77 12.53 -3.51
C ILE A 56 16.25 12.87 -3.48
N GLN A 57 17.06 11.91 -3.06
CA GLN A 57 18.50 11.97 -3.19
C GLN A 57 18.89 10.91 -4.24
N ASN A 58 19.16 11.36 -5.44
CA ASN A 58 19.73 10.52 -6.49
C ASN A 58 21.21 10.83 -6.60
N GLU A 59 21.96 10.39 -5.57
CA GLU A 59 23.41 10.51 -5.58
C GLU A 59 23.97 9.69 -6.75
N ASP A 60 24.78 10.31 -7.58
CA ASP A 60 25.55 9.71 -8.68
C ASP A 60 24.74 9.20 -9.90
N GLY A 61 23.52 9.68 -10.14
CA GLY A 61 22.78 9.30 -11.35
C GLY A 61 22.43 7.81 -11.45
N LYS A 62 22.36 7.10 -10.32
CA LYS A 62 22.17 5.64 -10.26
C LYS A 62 20.86 5.12 -10.87
N ASP A 63 19.85 5.98 -11.00
CA ASP A 63 18.60 5.60 -11.70
C ASP A 63 18.50 6.30 -13.07
N GLU A 64 19.18 5.74 -14.06
CA GLU A 64 19.08 6.18 -15.46
C GLU A 64 17.77 5.74 -16.13
N SER A 65 16.96 4.94 -15.44
CA SER A 65 15.74 4.33 -16.00
C SER A 65 14.46 5.13 -15.75
N GLY A 66 14.49 6.18 -14.91
CA GLY A 66 13.30 6.88 -14.46
C GLY A 66 12.37 6.06 -13.55
N SER A 67 12.88 4.95 -12.99
CA SER A 67 12.06 4.04 -12.17
C SER A 67 11.48 4.72 -10.93
N TYR A 68 12.20 5.67 -10.35
CA TYR A 68 11.72 6.48 -9.24
C TYR A 68 10.51 7.33 -9.61
N ALA A 69 10.55 8.02 -10.75
CA ALA A 69 9.42 8.81 -11.24
C ALA A 69 8.18 7.96 -11.47
N ARG A 70 8.34 6.75 -12.05
CA ARG A 70 7.22 5.79 -12.20
C ARG A 70 6.60 5.39 -10.87
N LYS A 71 7.39 5.24 -9.81
CA LYS A 71 6.87 4.94 -8.45
C LYS A 71 6.04 6.10 -7.90
N TRP A 72 6.49 7.34 -8.08
CA TRP A 72 5.73 8.53 -7.68
C TRP A 72 4.44 8.65 -8.47
N ARG A 73 4.52 8.55 -9.81
CA ARG A 73 3.35 8.55 -10.69
C ARG A 73 2.33 7.50 -10.30
N LEU A 74 2.80 6.26 -10.06
CA LEU A 74 1.94 5.17 -9.60
C LEU A 74 1.22 5.54 -8.30
N MET A 75 1.92 6.11 -7.33
CA MET A 75 1.32 6.47 -6.05
C MET A 75 0.36 7.65 -6.17
N PHE A 76 0.64 8.63 -7.03
CA PHE A 76 -0.30 9.72 -7.31
C PHE A 76 -1.58 9.19 -7.95
N ALA A 77 -1.45 8.35 -8.97
CA ALA A 77 -2.59 7.75 -9.67
C ALA A 77 -3.40 6.80 -8.76
N LYS A 78 -2.71 5.95 -7.99
CA LYS A 78 -3.33 4.98 -7.09
C LYS A 78 -4.16 5.64 -5.99
N ASN A 79 -3.73 6.81 -5.50
CA ASN A 79 -4.49 7.58 -4.54
C ASN A 79 -5.54 8.51 -5.20
N GLY A 80 -5.69 8.48 -6.52
CA GLY A 80 -6.64 9.29 -7.24
C GLY A 80 -6.27 10.78 -7.35
N PHE A 81 -5.01 11.14 -7.12
CA PHE A 81 -4.55 12.54 -7.18
C PHE A 81 -4.28 13.02 -8.60
N ILE A 82 -3.93 12.09 -9.50
CA ILE A 82 -3.83 12.34 -10.95
C ILE A 82 -4.69 11.34 -11.72
N TYR A 83 -5.06 11.68 -12.94
CA TYR A 83 -5.76 10.76 -13.82
C TYR A 83 -4.84 9.62 -14.25
N PRO A 84 -5.24 8.35 -14.04
CA PRO A 84 -4.43 7.18 -14.34
C PRO A 84 -4.40 6.89 -15.83
N GLN A 85 -3.39 6.12 -16.26
CA GLN A 85 -3.42 5.45 -17.55
C GLN A 85 -4.35 4.24 -17.48
N VAL A 86 -5.42 4.27 -18.26
CA VAL A 86 -6.36 3.17 -18.42
C VAL A 86 -6.11 2.48 -19.76
N LYS A 87 -6.21 1.16 -19.83
CA LYS A 87 -6.05 0.44 -21.09
C LYS A 87 -7.31 0.60 -21.93
N LYS A 88 -7.18 0.92 -23.24
CA LYS A 88 -8.31 1.11 -24.16
C LYS A 88 -9.34 -0.04 -24.15
N LYS A 89 -8.93 -1.27 -23.89
CA LYS A 89 -9.82 -2.43 -23.80
C LYS A 89 -10.78 -2.39 -22.62
N ASP A 90 -10.51 -1.54 -21.63
CA ASP A 90 -11.34 -1.43 -20.43
C ASP A 90 -12.50 -0.42 -20.61
N GLY A 91 -12.61 0.21 -21.79
CA GLY A 91 -13.79 0.92 -22.32
C GLY A 91 -14.18 2.23 -21.64
N VAL A 92 -13.43 2.73 -20.65
CA VAL A 92 -13.85 3.83 -19.76
C VAL A 92 -12.97 5.07 -19.88
N GLN A 93 -11.95 5.06 -20.73
CA GLN A 93 -10.86 6.04 -20.62
C GLN A 93 -11.18 7.43 -21.15
N GLU A 94 -12.07 7.56 -22.13
CA GLU A 94 -12.26 8.83 -22.84
C GLU A 94 -12.88 9.92 -21.97
N ASP A 95 -13.58 9.55 -20.90
CA ASP A 95 -14.32 10.48 -20.03
C ASP A 95 -13.64 10.77 -18.69
N LEU A 96 -12.50 10.17 -18.37
CA LEU A 96 -11.85 10.34 -17.07
C LEU A 96 -11.10 11.67 -16.95
N GLY A 97 -10.49 12.16 -18.01
CA GLY A 97 -9.66 13.37 -18.04
C GLY A 97 -8.31 13.15 -18.69
N ILE A 98 -7.50 14.19 -18.73
CA ILE A 98 -6.16 14.18 -19.34
C ILE A 98 -5.22 13.33 -18.49
N LEU A 99 -4.55 12.36 -19.11
CA LEU A 99 -3.57 11.50 -18.48
C LEU A 99 -2.53 12.35 -17.70
N ASP A 100 -2.24 11.95 -16.47
CA ASP A 100 -1.30 12.58 -15.55
C ASP A 100 -1.66 14.04 -15.15
N ASP A 101 -2.83 14.56 -15.53
CA ASP A 101 -3.32 15.84 -15.01
C ASP A 101 -3.88 15.66 -13.59
N ILE A 102 -3.91 16.75 -12.83
CA ILE A 102 -4.35 16.77 -11.43
C ILE A 102 -5.87 16.68 -11.36
N THR A 103 -6.37 15.67 -10.67
CA THR A 103 -7.81 15.49 -10.46
C THR A 103 -8.38 16.56 -9.51
N PRO A 104 -9.72 16.76 -9.45
CA PRO A 104 -10.34 17.58 -8.41
C PRO A 104 -9.95 17.11 -6.99
N PHE A 105 -9.81 15.81 -6.78
CA PHE A 105 -9.37 15.24 -5.51
C PHE A 105 -7.89 15.54 -5.23
N GLY A 106 -7.02 15.45 -6.25
CA GLY A 106 -5.63 15.89 -6.14
C GLY A 106 -5.49 17.38 -5.76
N ARG A 107 -6.35 18.24 -6.31
CA ARG A 107 -6.42 19.66 -5.90
C ARG A 107 -6.84 19.83 -4.44
N SER A 108 -7.73 18.99 -3.93
CA SER A 108 -8.08 18.97 -2.51
C SER A 108 -6.90 18.55 -1.64
N PHE A 109 -6.14 17.55 -2.08
CA PHE A 109 -4.94 17.10 -1.37
C PHE A 109 -3.83 18.16 -1.32
N LEU A 110 -3.65 18.94 -2.38
CA LEU A 110 -2.72 20.08 -2.40
C LEU A 110 -3.08 21.17 -1.38
N LYS A 111 -4.39 21.38 -1.14
CA LYS A 111 -4.92 22.36 -0.18
C LYS A 111 -4.95 21.85 1.26
N ALA A 112 -4.69 20.57 1.49
CA ALA A 112 -4.65 19.97 2.82
C ALA A 112 -3.40 20.46 3.55
N ASP A 113 -3.54 21.49 4.38
CA ASP A 113 -2.46 22.17 5.11
C ASP A 113 -2.33 21.70 6.55
N THR A 114 -3.31 20.95 7.06
CA THR A 114 -3.29 20.35 8.39
C THR A 114 -3.19 18.83 8.32
N TYR A 115 -2.60 18.24 9.37
CA TYR A 115 -2.48 16.79 9.44
C TYR A 115 -3.84 16.05 9.35
N PRO A 116 -4.92 16.50 10.04
CA PRO A 116 -6.25 15.90 9.86
C PRO A 116 -6.79 15.98 8.43
N ALA A 117 -6.56 17.12 7.73
CA ALA A 117 -6.99 17.24 6.33
C ALA A 117 -6.24 16.27 5.40
N VAL A 118 -4.95 16.07 5.64
CA VAL A 118 -4.15 15.05 4.93
C VAL A 118 -4.66 13.64 5.23
N GLN A 119 -4.95 13.34 6.50
CA GLN A 119 -5.51 12.06 6.91
C GLN A 119 -6.86 11.79 6.22
N GLU A 120 -7.73 12.78 6.14
CA GLU A 120 -9.02 12.65 5.46
C GLU A 120 -8.85 12.33 3.98
N CYS A 121 -7.92 12.97 3.29
CA CYS A 121 -7.61 12.64 1.90
C CYS A 121 -7.15 11.18 1.75
N TYR A 122 -6.26 10.70 2.61
CA TYR A 122 -5.85 9.31 2.57
C TYR A 122 -6.98 8.33 2.91
N LEU A 123 -7.81 8.67 3.90
CA LEU A 123 -8.97 7.85 4.24
C LEU A 123 -9.93 7.70 3.05
N ARG A 124 -10.22 8.79 2.36
CA ARG A 124 -11.08 8.78 1.15
C ARG A 124 -10.46 7.92 0.05
N ALA A 125 -9.17 8.10 -0.25
CA ALA A 125 -8.47 7.30 -1.25
C ALA A 125 -8.53 5.80 -0.93
N MET A 126 -8.19 5.40 0.30
CA MET A 126 -8.16 4.01 0.74
C MET A 126 -9.55 3.37 0.85
N SER A 127 -10.59 4.18 1.11
CA SER A 127 -11.96 3.68 1.22
C SER A 127 -12.52 3.17 -0.10
N VAL A 128 -12.01 3.69 -1.23
CA VAL A 128 -12.43 3.31 -2.58
C VAL A 128 -11.40 2.42 -3.29
N GLU A 129 -10.20 2.27 -2.73
CA GLU A 129 -9.16 1.44 -3.31
C GLU A 129 -9.58 -0.03 -3.32
N GLN A 130 -9.41 -0.67 -4.47
CA GLN A 130 -9.73 -2.08 -4.67
C GLN A 130 -8.55 -2.82 -5.31
N PHE A 131 -8.36 -4.05 -4.88
CA PHE A 131 -7.41 -5.00 -5.43
C PHE A 131 -8.14 -6.19 -6.01
N ALA A 132 -7.73 -6.65 -7.18
CA ALA A 132 -8.16 -7.93 -7.70
C ALA A 132 -7.55 -9.06 -6.85
N LEU A 133 -8.36 -10.08 -6.56
CA LEU A 133 -7.84 -11.33 -6.04
C LEU A 133 -7.11 -12.12 -7.14
N PRO A 134 -6.31 -13.15 -6.78
CA PRO A 134 -5.59 -13.97 -7.75
C PRO A 134 -6.46 -14.62 -8.83
N ASP A 135 -7.75 -14.82 -8.56
CA ASP A 135 -8.72 -15.33 -9.54
C ASP A 135 -9.07 -14.33 -10.66
N GLY A 136 -8.69 -13.05 -10.50
CA GLY A 136 -8.95 -11.97 -11.46
C GLY A 136 -10.43 -11.57 -11.60
N ILE A 137 -11.32 -12.15 -10.79
CA ILE A 137 -12.78 -11.96 -10.85
C ILE A 137 -13.26 -11.16 -9.65
N HIS A 138 -12.78 -11.52 -8.46
CA HIS A 138 -13.17 -10.89 -7.22
C HIS A 138 -12.22 -9.76 -6.83
N TYR A 139 -12.77 -8.77 -6.14
CA TYR A 139 -12.04 -7.60 -5.66
C TYR A 139 -12.28 -7.41 -4.17
N PHE A 140 -11.31 -6.82 -3.48
CA PHE A 140 -11.45 -6.46 -2.09
C PHE A 140 -10.80 -5.09 -1.81
N SER A 141 -11.27 -4.40 -0.78
CA SER A 141 -10.66 -3.18 -0.29
C SER A 141 -9.73 -3.52 0.90
N PRO A 142 -8.42 -3.23 0.82
CA PRO A 142 -7.46 -3.53 1.88
C PRO A 142 -7.83 -2.92 3.24
N LEU A 143 -8.28 -1.66 3.25
CA LEU A 143 -8.68 -0.99 4.48
C LEU A 143 -9.91 -1.66 5.10
N ARG A 144 -10.95 -1.92 4.31
CA ARG A 144 -12.17 -2.60 4.79
C ARG A 144 -11.88 -4.02 5.28
N TRP A 145 -11.01 -4.73 4.57
CA TRP A 145 -10.57 -6.07 4.94
C TRP A 145 -9.87 -6.07 6.30
N LEU A 146 -8.90 -5.16 6.50
CA LEU A 146 -8.21 -5.05 7.78
C LEU A 146 -9.17 -4.68 8.92
N LEU A 147 -10.06 -3.73 8.71
CA LEU A 147 -11.06 -3.34 9.71
C LEU A 147 -12.00 -4.52 10.03
N ALA A 148 -12.40 -5.32 9.04
CA ALA A 148 -13.22 -6.50 9.27
C ALA A 148 -12.50 -7.54 10.14
N ILE A 149 -11.20 -7.81 9.89
CA ILE A 149 -10.38 -8.69 10.74
C ILE A 149 -10.34 -8.15 12.17
N MET A 150 -10.06 -6.86 12.35
CA MET A 150 -9.95 -6.24 13.68
C MET A 150 -11.28 -6.28 14.44
N LEU A 151 -12.41 -6.01 13.78
CA LEU A 151 -13.74 -6.09 14.39
C LEU A 151 -14.11 -7.53 14.76
N GLU A 152 -13.76 -8.49 13.94
CA GLU A 152 -14.03 -9.90 14.26
C GLU A 152 -13.13 -10.41 15.41
N LEU A 153 -11.88 -9.94 15.47
CA LEU A 153 -11.02 -10.18 16.64
C LEU A 153 -11.62 -9.57 17.91
N GLU A 154 -12.14 -8.35 17.85
CA GLU A 154 -12.79 -7.70 19.00
C GLU A 154 -14.00 -8.49 19.50
N LYS A 155 -14.86 -8.96 18.62
CA LYS A 155 -16.01 -9.82 18.98
C LYS A 155 -15.58 -11.10 19.70
N ARG A 156 -14.48 -11.73 19.28
CA ARG A 156 -14.04 -13.02 19.82
C ARG A 156 -13.14 -12.91 21.05
N THR A 157 -12.42 -11.79 21.20
CA THR A 157 -11.38 -11.65 22.24
C THR A 157 -11.52 -10.43 23.14
N GLY A 158 -12.49 -9.55 22.84
CA GLY A 158 -12.67 -8.27 23.53
C GLY A 158 -11.64 -7.19 23.14
N THR A 159 -10.80 -7.44 22.14
CA THR A 159 -9.81 -6.46 21.64
C THR A 159 -9.61 -6.55 20.14
N SER A 160 -9.57 -5.41 19.48
CA SER A 160 -9.31 -5.29 18.04
C SER A 160 -7.81 -5.26 17.69
N GLU A 161 -6.93 -5.49 18.65
CA GLU A 161 -5.48 -5.42 18.43
C GLU A 161 -4.98 -6.48 17.45
N LEU A 162 -4.13 -6.05 16.54
CA LEU A 162 -3.44 -6.90 15.57
C LEU A 162 -1.93 -6.64 15.64
N SER A 163 -1.15 -7.65 15.95
CA SER A 163 0.30 -7.52 16.00
C SER A 163 0.92 -7.52 14.61
N ARG A 164 2.17 -7.01 14.52
CA ARG A 164 2.92 -6.98 13.27
C ARG A 164 3.04 -8.37 12.61
N ILE A 165 3.30 -9.41 13.41
CA ILE A 165 3.46 -10.76 12.87
C ILE A 165 2.14 -11.35 12.37
N GLU A 166 1.05 -11.09 13.08
CA GLU A 166 -0.28 -11.54 12.67
C GLU A 166 -0.72 -10.87 11.36
N PHE A 167 -0.49 -9.55 11.26
CA PHE A 167 -0.75 -8.83 10.03
C PHE A 167 0.15 -9.33 8.89
N ALA A 168 1.44 -9.56 9.14
CA ALA A 168 2.37 -10.05 8.13
C ALA A 168 1.97 -11.43 7.59
N LEU A 169 1.57 -12.35 8.45
CA LEU A 169 1.28 -13.72 8.05
C LEU A 169 -0.14 -13.91 7.50
N TRP A 170 -1.12 -13.14 8.00
CA TRP A 170 -2.53 -13.38 7.72
C TRP A 170 -3.29 -12.14 7.24
N GLY A 171 -2.96 -10.95 7.74
CA GLY A 171 -3.72 -9.73 7.46
C GLY A 171 -3.52 -9.19 6.05
N HIS A 172 -2.28 -9.18 5.53
CA HIS A 172 -1.96 -8.65 4.21
C HIS A 172 -1.71 -9.73 3.14
N THR A 173 -1.89 -10.99 3.50
CA THR A 173 -1.92 -12.08 2.52
C THR A 173 -3.36 -12.35 2.13
N THR A 174 -3.60 -12.57 0.85
CA THR A 174 -4.92 -12.89 0.33
C THR A 174 -4.86 -14.19 -0.44
N ASN A 175 -5.85 -15.03 -0.19
CA ASN A 175 -6.12 -16.19 -0.97
C ASN A 175 -7.64 -16.22 -1.20
N PRO A 176 -8.14 -16.44 -2.44
CA PRO A 176 -9.57 -16.50 -2.72
C PRO A 176 -10.33 -17.54 -1.91
N SER A 177 -9.64 -18.59 -1.45
CA SER A 177 -10.24 -19.61 -0.59
C SER A 177 -10.38 -19.20 0.87
N TYR A 178 -9.68 -18.16 1.32
CA TYR A 178 -9.77 -17.68 2.69
C TYR A 178 -10.99 -16.79 2.89
N ASN A 179 -11.77 -17.11 3.93
CA ASN A 179 -12.82 -16.21 4.42
C ASN A 179 -12.37 -15.51 5.71
N LEU A 180 -13.13 -14.50 6.12
CA LEU A 180 -12.83 -13.72 7.32
C LEU A 180 -12.69 -14.59 8.58
N SER A 181 -13.59 -15.55 8.78
CA SER A 181 -13.56 -16.44 9.94
C SER A 181 -12.27 -17.25 9.99
N GLU A 182 -11.90 -17.84 8.86
CA GLU A 182 -10.69 -18.67 8.74
C GLU A 182 -9.42 -17.85 8.99
N VAL A 183 -9.32 -16.64 8.47
CA VAL A 183 -8.18 -15.75 8.74
C VAL A 183 -8.08 -15.43 10.24
N VAL A 184 -9.20 -15.14 10.88
CA VAL A 184 -9.22 -14.85 12.32
C VAL A 184 -8.90 -16.09 13.15
N ASP A 185 -9.39 -17.28 12.76
CA ASP A 185 -9.03 -18.55 13.39
C ASP A 185 -7.51 -18.79 13.34
N ASN A 186 -6.91 -18.57 12.20
CA ASN A 186 -5.46 -18.67 12.01
C ASN A 186 -4.67 -17.67 12.86
N ILE A 187 -5.15 -16.44 13.00
CA ILE A 187 -4.55 -15.43 13.89
C ILE A 187 -4.64 -15.88 15.35
N LEU A 188 -5.77 -16.40 15.80
CA LEU A 188 -5.97 -16.85 17.17
C LEU A 188 -5.12 -18.09 17.49
N ASP A 189 -5.00 -19.01 16.54
CA ASP A 189 -4.10 -20.17 16.67
C ASP A 189 -2.64 -19.71 16.76
N LEU A 190 -2.22 -18.79 15.90
CA LEU A 190 -0.89 -18.20 15.95
C LEU A 190 -0.61 -17.56 17.33
N ARG A 191 -1.56 -16.81 17.89
CA ARG A 191 -1.45 -16.23 19.25
C ARG A 191 -1.21 -17.29 20.30
N LYS A 192 -2.03 -18.36 20.29
CA LYS A 192 -1.92 -19.47 21.21
C LYS A 192 -0.56 -20.16 21.14
N ARG A 193 -0.12 -20.51 19.93
CA ARG A 193 1.18 -21.17 19.72
C ARG A 193 2.36 -20.26 20.10
N ARG A 194 2.27 -18.97 19.76
CA ARG A 194 3.29 -17.98 20.10
C ARG A 194 3.39 -17.72 21.59
N ALA A 195 2.27 -17.72 22.31
CA ALA A 195 2.25 -17.58 23.77
C ALA A 195 2.92 -18.76 24.46
N ALA A 196 2.72 -19.97 23.94
CA ALA A 196 3.32 -21.20 24.46
C ALA A 196 4.81 -21.39 24.06
N ALA A 197 5.30 -20.61 23.11
CA ALA A 197 6.68 -20.76 22.62
C ALA A 197 7.71 -20.25 23.65
N PRO A 198 8.82 -20.99 23.88
CA PRO A 198 9.88 -20.60 24.81
C PRO A 198 10.53 -19.26 24.47
N ALA A 199 10.62 -18.93 23.17
CA ALA A 199 11.18 -17.70 22.68
C ALA A 199 10.41 -17.19 21.45
N LYS A 200 9.87 -15.97 21.55
CA LYS A 200 9.00 -15.40 20.52
C LYS A 200 9.71 -15.14 19.17
N ARG A 201 10.94 -14.60 19.20
CA ARG A 201 11.69 -14.29 17.96
C ARG A 201 12.02 -15.52 17.10
N PRO A 202 12.57 -16.61 17.64
CA PRO A 202 12.76 -17.84 16.89
C PRO A 202 11.45 -18.44 16.37
N PHE A 203 10.39 -18.40 17.17
CA PHE A 203 9.06 -18.82 16.76
C PHE A 203 8.59 -18.02 15.54
N ASP A 204 8.61 -16.68 15.61
CA ASP A 204 8.19 -15.79 14.54
C ASP A 204 8.97 -16.06 13.23
N LYS A 205 10.30 -16.26 13.34
CA LYS A 205 11.13 -16.62 12.17
C LYS A 205 10.72 -17.94 11.53
N LYS A 206 10.40 -18.94 12.36
CA LYS A 206 9.94 -20.27 11.90
C LYS A 206 8.59 -20.14 11.16
N GLU A 207 7.63 -19.42 11.74
CA GLU A 207 6.32 -19.21 11.12
C GLU A 207 6.43 -18.48 9.76
N ILE A 208 7.29 -17.45 9.68
CA ILE A 208 7.54 -16.71 8.43
C ILE A 208 8.17 -17.65 7.37
N ALA A 209 9.18 -18.44 7.77
CA ALA A 209 9.83 -19.36 6.85
C ALA A 209 8.87 -20.45 6.36
N GLU A 210 8.02 -20.98 7.25
CA GLU A 210 7.03 -22.00 6.88
C GLU A 210 6.00 -21.46 5.92
N ARG A 211 5.42 -20.29 6.23
CA ARG A 211 4.43 -19.64 5.35
C ARG A 211 5.06 -19.23 4.02
N GLY A 212 6.31 -18.80 4.03
CA GLY A 212 7.05 -18.38 2.85
C GLY A 212 7.37 -19.50 1.86
N LYS A 213 7.22 -20.78 2.22
CA LYS A 213 7.38 -21.90 1.28
C LYS A 213 6.39 -21.85 0.10
N ASN A 214 5.23 -21.23 0.32
CA ASN A 214 4.17 -21.10 -0.68
C ASN A 214 4.15 -19.72 -1.35
N TYR A 215 5.20 -18.93 -1.15
CA TYR A 215 5.36 -17.60 -1.73
C TYR A 215 6.47 -17.62 -2.78
N ASP A 216 6.23 -17.03 -3.94
CA ASP A 216 7.17 -17.02 -5.08
C ASP A 216 8.38 -16.11 -4.89
N LYS A 217 8.40 -15.30 -3.84
CA LYS A 217 9.47 -14.37 -3.49
C LYS A 217 10.07 -14.69 -2.12
N LYS A 218 11.00 -13.88 -1.67
CA LYS A 218 11.66 -14.08 -0.36
C LYS A 218 10.68 -13.95 0.79
N ALA A 219 10.68 -14.91 1.72
CA ALA A 219 9.81 -14.92 2.90
C ALA A 219 9.96 -13.66 3.78
N ASP A 220 11.16 -13.06 3.83
CA ASP A 220 11.40 -11.82 4.56
C ASP A 220 10.51 -10.64 4.08
N ASN A 221 10.02 -10.70 2.85
CA ASN A 221 9.10 -9.71 2.32
C ASN A 221 7.78 -9.63 3.11
N PHE A 222 7.36 -10.70 3.80
CA PHE A 222 6.16 -10.64 4.65
C PHE A 222 6.25 -9.54 5.70
N LEU A 223 7.38 -9.46 6.43
CA LEU A 223 7.56 -8.42 7.45
C LEU A 223 7.84 -7.05 6.85
N ASP A 224 8.62 -7.01 5.77
CA ASP A 224 9.01 -5.77 5.13
C ASP A 224 7.82 -5.05 4.49
N TYR A 225 7.00 -5.80 3.75
CA TYR A 225 5.82 -5.24 3.11
C TYR A 225 4.67 -4.98 4.09
N SER A 226 4.56 -5.77 5.16
CA SER A 226 3.59 -5.50 6.21
C SER A 226 3.85 -4.17 6.91
N ASP A 227 5.12 -3.85 7.21
CA ASP A 227 5.49 -2.56 7.80
C ASP A 227 5.13 -1.39 6.88
N MET A 228 5.41 -1.51 5.58
CA MET A 228 5.02 -0.51 4.60
C MET A 228 3.49 -0.35 4.52
N ASN A 229 2.75 -1.44 4.37
CA ASN A 229 1.28 -1.41 4.32
C ASN A 229 0.68 -0.75 5.57
N MET A 230 1.19 -1.10 6.76
CA MET A 230 0.72 -0.51 8.02
C MET A 230 1.01 0.99 8.12
N ARG A 231 2.10 1.49 7.56
CA ARG A 231 2.37 2.94 7.50
C ARG A 231 1.32 3.66 6.66
N TYR A 232 1.01 3.12 5.48
CA TYR A 232 -0.02 3.68 4.61
C TYR A 232 -1.42 3.58 5.22
N LEU A 233 -1.79 2.45 5.79
CA LEU A 233 -3.10 2.28 6.41
C LEU A 233 -3.30 3.20 7.63
N ARG A 234 -2.24 3.43 8.42
CA ARG A 234 -2.31 4.32 9.59
C ARG A 234 -2.41 5.80 9.24
N ILE A 235 -1.89 6.24 8.08
CA ILE A 235 -1.99 7.65 7.70
C ILE A 235 -3.44 8.08 7.48
N SER A 236 -4.37 7.15 7.28
CA SER A 236 -5.81 7.42 7.22
C SER A 236 -6.40 7.91 8.55
N GLY A 237 -5.67 7.79 9.66
CA GLY A 237 -6.14 8.15 11.01
C GLY A 237 -7.07 7.15 11.67
N VAL A 238 -7.57 6.14 10.94
CA VAL A 238 -8.50 5.11 11.48
C VAL A 238 -7.76 4.08 12.32
N LEU A 239 -6.48 3.86 12.03
CA LEU A 239 -5.64 2.89 12.71
C LEU A 239 -4.58 3.60 13.54
N GLN A 240 -4.38 3.14 14.77
CA GLN A 240 -3.37 3.67 15.67
C GLN A 240 -2.34 2.60 16.05
N ARG A 241 -1.14 3.04 16.35
CA ARG A 241 -0.14 2.17 16.97
C ARG A 241 -0.35 2.20 18.49
N LYS A 242 -0.51 1.03 19.08
CA LYS A 242 -0.41 0.91 20.53
C LYS A 242 1.05 1.10 20.94
N GLY A 243 1.27 1.96 21.92
CA GLY A 243 2.59 2.27 22.49
C GLY A 243 3.23 1.09 23.19
#